data_962aa024b153e1ce00b892d80dd01f8d
#
_entry.id   962aa024b153e1ce00b892d80dd01f8d
#
_cell.length_a   1.000
_cell.length_b   1.000
_cell.length_c   1.000
_cell.angle_alpha   90.00
_cell.angle_beta   90.00
_cell.angle_gamma   90.00
#
_symmetry.space_group_name_H-M   'P 1'
#
loop_
_entity.id
_entity.type
_entity.pdbx_description
1 polymer ?
#
loop_
_entity_poly.entity_id
_entity_poly.type
_entity_poly.pdbx_seq_one_letter_code
_entity_poly.pdbx_strand_id
1 'polypeptide(L)'
;MTVGANFDLTGKVALITGGTRGIGLAIAEAYAVAGARVVVASRKQSAVDEAAEIVRRHGGEALGIAAHTGEPEAAAVLVEQTVAYFGGLDILVNNAATNPHFGPFLSAEDSHWDKILDVNVKGYFRMAKAAVPAMRARGGGKIVNVASVAGLEPQPMMGVYCVSKAAVLMMTEVLAAELAADNIQVNAIAPGFVKTKFSQVLWSTEAIHDRLIHAVPQQRMAAPEEMTGIALYLASAASSYTTGATFVIDGGQLAAGLHVG
;
A
#
# COMPACT_ATOMS: atom_id res chain seq x y z
N MET A 1 -19.07 -22.79 4.61
CA MET A 1 -18.27 -21.69 5.17
C MET A 1 -19.20 -20.51 5.46
N THR A 2 -19.12 -19.90 6.62
CA THR A 2 -19.85 -18.66 6.90
C THR A 2 -19.11 -17.49 6.24
N VAL A 3 -19.81 -16.47 5.77
CA VAL A 3 -19.20 -15.29 5.08
C VAL A 3 -18.12 -14.64 5.94
N GLY A 4 -18.32 -14.56 7.26
CA GLY A 4 -17.33 -13.98 8.19
C GLY A 4 -16.01 -14.74 8.26
N ALA A 5 -16.01 -16.07 8.11
CA ALA A 5 -14.79 -16.88 8.13
C ALA A 5 -13.85 -16.62 6.92
N ASN A 6 -14.38 -16.08 5.83
CA ASN A 6 -13.56 -15.77 4.65
C ASN A 6 -12.66 -14.54 4.83
N PHE A 7 -12.96 -13.67 5.79
CA PHE A 7 -12.20 -12.45 6.11
C PHE A 7 -11.31 -12.60 7.36
N ASP A 8 -11.28 -13.79 7.95
CA ASP A 8 -10.45 -14.09 9.12
C ASP A 8 -8.97 -14.17 8.70
N LEU A 9 -8.10 -13.48 9.42
CA LEU A 9 -6.66 -13.50 9.28
C LEU A 9 -5.94 -14.17 10.44
N THR A 10 -6.67 -14.91 11.30
CA THR A 10 -6.08 -15.63 12.44
C THR A 10 -4.96 -16.56 12.00
N GLY A 11 -3.79 -16.43 12.65
CA GLY A 11 -2.58 -17.20 12.33
C GLY A 11 -1.80 -16.71 11.13
N LYS A 12 -2.25 -15.65 10.42
CA LYS A 12 -1.52 -15.00 9.33
C LYS A 12 -0.51 -13.99 9.84
N VAL A 13 0.61 -13.85 9.16
CA VAL A 13 1.63 -12.84 9.41
C VAL A 13 1.58 -11.82 8.27
N ALA A 14 1.34 -10.57 8.61
CA ALA A 14 1.25 -9.46 7.66
C ALA A 14 2.39 -8.45 7.87
N LEU A 15 3.09 -8.09 6.81
CA LEU A 15 4.12 -7.05 6.80
C LEU A 15 3.63 -5.85 6.00
N ILE A 16 3.57 -4.67 6.64
CA ILE A 16 3.07 -3.43 6.05
C ILE A 16 4.19 -2.39 5.99
N THR A 17 4.63 -2.02 4.79
CA THR A 17 5.60 -0.94 4.59
C THR A 17 4.91 0.43 4.64
N GLY A 18 5.56 1.43 5.24
CA GLY A 18 4.92 2.72 5.49
C GLY A 18 3.75 2.63 6.47
N GLY A 19 3.77 1.64 7.39
CA GLY A 19 2.69 1.29 8.31
C GLY A 19 2.55 2.20 9.54
N THR A 20 3.26 3.32 9.63
CA THR A 20 3.25 4.17 10.83
C THR A 20 2.22 5.28 10.83
N ARG A 21 1.49 5.48 9.74
CA ARG A 21 0.46 6.53 9.61
C ARG A 21 -0.39 6.34 8.35
N GLY A 22 -1.52 7.06 8.28
CA GLY A 22 -2.40 7.12 7.11
C GLY A 22 -2.86 5.72 6.69
N ILE A 23 -2.91 5.47 5.38
CA ILE A 23 -3.43 4.21 4.82
C ILE A 23 -2.73 2.98 5.40
N GLY A 24 -1.40 3.00 5.51
CA GLY A 24 -0.65 1.86 6.02
C GLY A 24 -0.95 1.52 7.47
N LEU A 25 -1.13 2.53 8.34
CA LEU A 25 -1.52 2.31 9.74
C LEU A 25 -2.95 1.78 9.83
N ALA A 26 -3.89 2.39 9.12
CA ALA A 26 -5.28 1.93 9.10
C ALA A 26 -5.40 0.46 8.63
N ILE A 27 -4.64 0.06 7.61
CA ILE A 27 -4.57 -1.35 7.16
C ILE A 27 -3.97 -2.23 8.26
N ALA A 28 -2.91 -1.80 8.93
CA ALA A 28 -2.28 -2.56 10.02
C ALA A 28 -3.25 -2.82 11.18
N GLU A 29 -4.00 -1.79 11.60
CA GLU A 29 -5.05 -1.90 12.63
C GLU A 29 -6.17 -2.85 12.19
N ALA A 30 -6.67 -2.72 10.97
CA ALA A 30 -7.72 -3.59 10.44
C ALA A 30 -7.29 -5.06 10.36
N TYR A 31 -6.04 -5.33 9.98
CA TYR A 31 -5.51 -6.69 9.93
C TYR A 31 -5.34 -7.29 11.33
N ALA A 32 -4.92 -6.49 12.31
CA ALA A 32 -4.86 -6.93 13.71
C ALA A 32 -6.25 -7.27 14.27
N VAL A 33 -7.26 -6.44 14.02
CA VAL A 33 -8.67 -6.72 14.37
C VAL A 33 -9.16 -8.02 13.72
N ALA A 34 -8.71 -8.31 12.50
CA ALA A 34 -9.03 -9.56 11.81
C ALA A 34 -8.20 -10.77 12.27
N GLY A 35 -7.33 -10.63 13.29
CA GLY A 35 -6.56 -11.71 13.90
C GLY A 35 -5.16 -11.93 13.35
N ALA A 36 -4.65 -11.08 12.46
CA ALA A 36 -3.29 -11.17 11.95
C ALA A 36 -2.23 -10.75 12.99
N ARG A 37 -1.06 -11.38 12.93
CA ARG A 37 0.17 -10.87 13.54
C ARG A 37 0.80 -9.86 12.56
N VAL A 38 1.07 -8.65 13.03
CA VAL A 38 1.37 -7.50 12.16
C VAL A 38 2.79 -7.00 12.37
N VAL A 39 3.54 -6.84 11.29
CA VAL A 39 4.79 -6.08 11.26
C VAL A 39 4.54 -4.74 10.59
N VAL A 40 4.82 -3.64 11.30
CA VAL A 40 4.81 -2.28 10.75
C VAL A 40 6.23 -1.83 10.46
N ALA A 41 6.50 -1.44 9.22
CA ALA A 41 7.81 -0.99 8.80
C ALA A 41 7.80 0.46 8.33
N SER A 42 8.80 1.23 8.77
CA SER A 42 9.05 2.61 8.35
C SER A 42 10.47 3.02 8.74
N ARG A 43 10.93 4.22 8.37
CA ARG A 43 12.32 4.65 8.51
C ARG A 43 12.81 4.95 9.95
N LYS A 44 11.90 5.25 10.88
CA LYS A 44 12.25 5.70 12.24
C LYS A 44 11.78 4.67 13.26
N GLN A 45 12.71 4.20 14.12
CA GLN A 45 12.40 3.20 15.15
C GLN A 45 11.31 3.70 16.10
N SER A 46 11.39 4.91 16.62
CA SER A 46 10.36 5.44 17.52
C SER A 46 8.96 5.46 16.90
N ALA A 47 8.86 5.73 15.58
CA ALA A 47 7.55 5.76 14.91
C ALA A 47 6.98 4.36 14.67
N VAL A 48 7.82 3.36 14.41
CA VAL A 48 7.34 1.97 14.27
C VAL A 48 6.99 1.36 15.62
N ASP A 49 7.70 1.71 16.69
CA ASP A 49 7.37 1.29 18.05
C ASP A 49 6.01 1.85 18.49
N GLU A 50 5.77 3.15 18.27
CA GLU A 50 4.48 3.79 18.53
C GLU A 50 3.34 3.14 17.73
N ALA A 51 3.55 2.91 16.43
CA ALA A 51 2.56 2.28 15.58
C ALA A 51 2.27 0.83 15.99
N ALA A 52 3.30 0.06 16.35
CA ALA A 52 3.12 -1.30 16.85
C ALA A 52 2.31 -1.31 18.16
N GLU A 53 2.51 -0.33 19.04
CA GLU A 53 1.71 -0.19 20.25
C GLU A 53 0.24 0.16 19.96
N ILE A 54 -0.02 1.04 18.98
CA ILE A 54 -1.39 1.32 18.52
C ILE A 54 -2.05 0.03 18.03
N VAL A 55 -1.37 -0.74 17.18
CA VAL A 55 -1.90 -1.99 16.62
C VAL A 55 -2.18 -3.02 17.72
N ARG A 56 -1.31 -3.16 18.73
CA ARG A 56 -1.52 -4.07 19.88
C ARG A 56 -2.77 -3.74 20.70
N ARG A 57 -3.18 -2.48 20.78
CA ARG A 57 -4.41 -2.05 21.49
C ARG A 57 -5.68 -2.65 20.86
N HIS A 58 -5.62 -3.10 19.63
CA HIS A 58 -6.71 -3.81 18.95
C HIS A 58 -6.71 -5.33 19.24
N GLY A 59 -5.88 -5.80 20.17
CA GLY A 59 -5.86 -7.19 20.63
C GLY A 59 -4.95 -8.12 19.81
N GLY A 60 -4.20 -7.60 18.84
CA GLY A 60 -3.26 -8.36 18.00
C GLY A 60 -1.83 -8.34 18.52
N GLU A 61 -0.99 -9.24 17.98
CA GLU A 61 0.46 -9.17 18.12
C GLU A 61 1.05 -8.25 17.04
N ALA A 62 1.91 -7.32 17.45
CA ALA A 62 2.55 -6.41 16.50
C ALA A 62 4.04 -6.18 16.82
N LEU A 63 4.84 -6.02 15.76
CA LEU A 63 6.27 -5.71 15.82
C LEU A 63 6.57 -4.49 14.95
N GLY A 64 7.31 -3.53 15.50
CA GLY A 64 7.84 -2.38 14.76
C GLY A 64 9.27 -2.64 14.28
N ILE A 65 9.55 -2.50 12.98
CA ILE A 65 10.90 -2.65 12.41
C ILE A 65 11.27 -1.40 11.62
N ALA A 66 12.38 -0.76 11.99
CA ALA A 66 12.90 0.37 11.22
C ALA A 66 13.56 -0.12 9.92
N ALA A 67 13.03 0.30 8.77
CA ALA A 67 13.58 -0.02 7.47
C ALA A 67 13.27 1.08 6.44
N HIS A 68 14.21 1.35 5.54
CA HIS A 68 14.03 2.24 4.40
C HIS A 68 13.94 1.43 3.11
N THR A 69 12.74 1.14 2.62
CA THR A 69 12.49 0.26 1.47
C THR A 69 13.16 0.72 0.15
N GLY A 70 13.61 1.97 0.08
CA GLY A 70 14.45 2.46 -1.02
C GLY A 70 15.90 1.99 -0.97
N GLU A 71 16.37 1.46 0.16
CA GLU A 71 17.72 0.90 0.29
C GLU A 71 17.76 -0.56 -0.20
N PRO A 72 18.80 -0.97 -0.96
CA PRO A 72 18.85 -2.30 -1.59
C PRO A 72 18.69 -3.47 -0.62
N GLU A 73 19.38 -3.45 0.52
CA GLU A 73 19.44 -4.57 1.47
C GLU A 73 18.27 -4.56 2.47
N ALA A 74 17.58 -3.42 2.62
CA ALA A 74 16.58 -3.25 3.67
C ALA A 74 15.40 -4.24 3.56
N ALA A 75 15.01 -4.60 2.34
CA ALA A 75 13.89 -5.51 2.11
C ALA A 75 14.21 -6.94 2.59
N ALA A 76 15.41 -7.45 2.33
CA ALA A 76 15.84 -8.77 2.78
C ALA A 76 15.87 -8.84 4.30
N VAL A 77 16.55 -7.89 4.94
CA VAL A 77 16.65 -7.81 6.41
C VAL A 77 15.28 -7.71 7.07
N LEU A 78 14.37 -6.90 6.50
CA LEU A 78 13.02 -6.73 7.04
C LEU A 78 12.21 -8.03 6.99
N VAL A 79 12.29 -8.77 5.89
CA VAL A 79 11.60 -10.07 5.76
C VAL A 79 12.24 -11.12 6.67
N GLU A 80 13.57 -11.20 6.74
CA GLU A 80 14.28 -12.10 7.64
C GLU A 80 13.87 -11.89 9.11
N GLN A 81 13.85 -10.64 9.58
CA GLN A 81 13.42 -10.31 10.94
C GLN A 81 11.94 -10.66 11.17
N THR A 82 11.07 -10.44 10.17
CA THR A 82 9.66 -10.84 10.24
C THR A 82 9.52 -12.35 10.41
N VAL A 83 10.21 -13.13 9.58
CA VAL A 83 10.19 -14.60 9.62
C VAL A 83 10.80 -15.13 10.91
N ALA A 84 11.93 -14.56 11.37
CA ALA A 84 12.58 -14.96 12.61
C ALA A 84 11.65 -14.75 13.84
N TYR A 85 10.88 -13.66 13.84
CA TYR A 85 10.03 -13.32 14.99
C TYR A 85 8.69 -14.09 14.98
N PHE A 86 8.00 -14.17 13.83
CA PHE A 86 6.67 -14.74 13.72
C PHE A 86 6.59 -16.13 13.07
N GLY A 87 7.72 -16.66 12.57
CA GLY A 87 7.79 -17.99 11.98
C GLY A 87 7.34 -18.07 10.51
N GLY A 88 7.10 -16.95 9.83
CA GLY A 88 6.68 -16.94 8.44
C GLY A 88 6.17 -15.57 7.97
N LEU A 89 5.76 -15.51 6.69
CA LEU A 89 5.13 -14.33 6.09
C LEU A 89 4.03 -14.78 5.12
N ASP A 90 2.81 -14.34 5.35
CA ASP A 90 1.63 -14.70 4.54
C ASP A 90 1.14 -13.51 3.69
N ILE A 91 1.28 -12.27 4.19
CA ILE A 91 0.71 -11.08 3.57
C ILE A 91 1.77 -9.96 3.52
N LEU A 92 1.98 -9.39 2.34
CA LEU A 92 2.81 -8.20 2.14
C LEU A 92 1.95 -7.04 1.64
N VAL A 93 1.98 -5.91 2.35
CA VAL A 93 1.38 -4.66 1.89
C VAL A 93 2.50 -3.67 1.53
N ASN A 94 2.72 -3.46 0.26
CA ASN A 94 3.59 -2.43 -0.27
C ASN A 94 2.83 -1.09 -0.29
N ASN A 95 3.06 -0.25 0.73
CA ASN A 95 2.39 1.04 0.87
C ASN A 95 3.38 2.21 1.01
N ALA A 96 4.64 1.96 1.38
CA ALA A 96 5.63 3.02 1.50
C ALA A 96 5.82 3.76 0.17
N ALA A 97 5.63 5.08 0.17
CA ALA A 97 5.78 5.91 -1.02
C ALA A 97 6.36 7.29 -0.68
N THR A 98 6.90 7.96 -1.69
CA THR A 98 7.39 9.33 -1.60
C THR A 98 7.05 10.11 -2.87
N ASN A 99 6.86 11.42 -2.72
CA ASN A 99 6.73 12.37 -3.84
C ASN A 99 7.35 13.72 -3.44
N PRO A 100 8.67 13.88 -3.58
CA PRO A 100 9.37 15.12 -3.23
C PRO A 100 9.19 16.25 -4.23
N HIS A 101 8.61 15.99 -5.42
CA HIS A 101 8.41 16.99 -6.45
C HIS A 101 6.91 17.24 -6.68
N PHE A 102 6.47 18.48 -6.46
CA PHE A 102 5.14 18.97 -6.81
C PHE A 102 5.30 20.21 -7.68
N GLY A 103 5.20 20.05 -9.01
CA GLY A 103 5.47 21.09 -10.00
C GLY A 103 5.28 20.58 -11.43
N PRO A 104 5.48 21.48 -12.44
CA PRO A 104 5.44 21.09 -13.84
C PRO A 104 6.36 19.90 -14.12
N PHE A 105 5.92 18.95 -14.95
CA PHE A 105 6.66 17.70 -15.16
C PHE A 105 8.12 17.91 -15.58
N LEU A 106 8.37 18.85 -16.52
CA LEU A 106 9.70 19.16 -17.03
C LEU A 106 10.59 19.94 -16.05
N SER A 107 10.06 20.37 -14.89
CA SER A 107 10.87 20.96 -13.81
C SER A 107 11.40 19.92 -12.83
N ALA A 108 11.07 18.63 -13.03
CA ALA A 108 11.62 17.56 -12.19
C ALA A 108 13.09 17.32 -12.55
N GLU A 109 13.94 17.28 -11.52
CA GLU A 109 15.35 16.93 -11.64
C GLU A 109 15.55 15.41 -11.56
N ASP A 110 16.69 14.90 -12.04
CA ASP A 110 17.05 13.48 -11.96
C ASP A 110 17.00 12.95 -10.53
N SER A 111 17.40 13.77 -9.56
CA SER A 111 17.32 13.43 -8.12
C SER A 111 15.90 13.12 -7.64
N HIS A 112 14.88 13.79 -8.22
CA HIS A 112 13.47 13.49 -7.93
C HIS A 112 13.06 12.15 -8.54
N TRP A 113 13.49 11.86 -9.77
CA TRP A 113 13.26 10.59 -10.43
C TRP A 113 13.90 9.43 -9.65
N ASP A 114 15.17 9.54 -9.31
CA ASP A 114 15.90 8.53 -8.56
C ASP A 114 15.18 8.22 -7.25
N LYS A 115 14.85 9.26 -6.48
CA LYS A 115 14.19 9.08 -5.18
C LYS A 115 12.81 8.46 -5.29
N ILE A 116 12.01 8.90 -6.26
CA ILE A 116 10.65 8.38 -6.46
C ILE A 116 10.71 6.93 -6.94
N LEU A 117 11.52 6.62 -7.93
CA LEU A 117 11.64 5.27 -8.48
C LEU A 117 12.26 4.29 -7.47
N ASP A 118 13.26 4.70 -6.70
CA ASP A 118 13.88 3.83 -5.70
C ASP A 118 12.90 3.41 -4.60
N VAL A 119 12.03 4.32 -4.14
CA VAL A 119 11.07 4.01 -3.09
C VAL A 119 9.81 3.36 -3.66
N ASN A 120 9.17 3.99 -4.66
CA ASN A 120 7.84 3.61 -5.09
C ASN A 120 7.82 2.39 -6.03
N VAL A 121 8.92 2.15 -6.77
CA VAL A 121 8.99 1.07 -7.77
C VAL A 121 9.97 0.00 -7.31
N LYS A 122 11.26 0.33 -7.22
CA LYS A 122 12.30 -0.64 -6.83
C LYS A 122 12.08 -1.15 -5.40
N GLY A 123 11.58 -0.30 -4.49
CA GLY A 123 11.21 -0.72 -3.14
C GLY A 123 10.15 -1.81 -3.14
N TYR A 124 9.07 -1.67 -3.92
CA TYR A 124 8.02 -2.68 -4.03
C TYR A 124 8.54 -3.98 -4.66
N PHE A 125 9.35 -3.87 -5.71
CA PHE A 125 10.02 -5.01 -6.32
C PHE A 125 10.93 -5.75 -5.33
N ARG A 126 11.80 -5.03 -4.59
CA ARG A 126 12.70 -5.61 -3.59
C ARG A 126 11.93 -6.33 -2.48
N MET A 127 10.84 -5.71 -2.00
CA MET A 127 9.97 -6.32 -1.00
C MET A 127 9.31 -7.60 -1.52
N ALA A 128 8.75 -7.59 -2.73
CA ALA A 128 8.18 -8.79 -3.33
C ALA A 128 9.23 -9.89 -3.52
N LYS A 129 10.42 -9.55 -4.04
CA LYS A 129 11.55 -10.48 -4.21
C LYS A 129 11.96 -11.13 -2.90
N ALA A 130 12.01 -10.39 -1.80
CA ALA A 130 12.37 -10.91 -0.48
C ALA A 130 11.23 -11.74 0.14
N ALA A 131 9.96 -11.34 -0.03
CA ALA A 131 8.80 -11.97 0.58
C ALA A 131 8.42 -13.31 -0.07
N VAL A 132 8.55 -13.44 -1.40
CA VAL A 132 8.09 -14.61 -2.15
C VAL A 132 8.66 -15.94 -1.65
N PRO A 133 9.98 -16.10 -1.34
CA PRO A 133 10.50 -17.34 -0.78
C PRO A 133 9.81 -17.74 0.55
N ALA A 134 9.56 -16.79 1.44
CA ALA A 134 8.87 -17.04 2.71
C ALA A 134 7.40 -17.43 2.48
N MET A 135 6.71 -16.79 1.52
CA MET A 135 5.34 -17.12 1.15
C MET A 135 5.26 -18.52 0.52
N ARG A 136 6.19 -18.88 -0.36
CA ARG A 136 6.30 -20.26 -0.92
C ARG A 136 6.44 -21.32 0.18
N ALA A 137 7.26 -21.05 1.20
CA ALA A 137 7.43 -21.95 2.34
C ALA A 137 6.14 -22.10 3.18
N ARG A 138 5.23 -21.13 3.09
CA ARG A 138 3.89 -21.16 3.73
C ARG A 138 2.80 -21.75 2.83
N GLY A 139 3.13 -22.17 1.59
CA GLY A 139 2.20 -22.74 0.61
C GLY A 139 1.36 -21.69 -0.13
N GLY A 140 1.79 -20.44 -0.15
CA GLY A 140 1.15 -19.32 -0.83
C GLY A 140 1.17 -18.03 -0.04
N GLY A 141 0.59 -16.97 -0.59
CA GLY A 141 0.56 -15.66 0.05
C GLY A 141 -0.26 -14.62 -0.68
N LYS A 142 -0.30 -13.41 -0.12
CA LYS A 142 -1.00 -12.24 -0.67
C LYS A 142 -0.05 -11.04 -0.74
N ILE A 143 0.04 -10.40 -1.90
CA ILE A 143 0.76 -9.14 -2.07
C ILE A 143 -0.27 -8.07 -2.47
N VAL A 144 -0.35 -7.02 -1.67
CA VAL A 144 -1.22 -5.86 -1.91
C VAL A 144 -0.34 -4.64 -2.18
N ASN A 145 -0.38 -4.13 -3.40
CA ASN A 145 0.36 -2.93 -3.79
C ASN A 145 -0.55 -1.70 -3.70
N VAL A 146 -0.19 -0.73 -2.87
CA VAL A 146 -0.90 0.55 -2.82
C VAL A 146 -0.37 1.44 -3.94
N ALA A 147 -1.09 1.44 -5.06
CA ALA A 147 -0.86 2.29 -6.22
C ALA A 147 -1.47 3.70 -6.02
N SER A 148 -2.21 4.20 -6.99
CA SER A 148 -3.00 5.44 -6.98
C SER A 148 -3.81 5.55 -8.27
N VAL A 149 -4.91 6.30 -8.29
CA VAL A 149 -5.55 6.76 -9.52
C VAL A 149 -4.58 7.54 -10.42
N ALA A 150 -3.54 8.16 -9.84
CA ALA A 150 -2.46 8.82 -10.56
C ALA A 150 -1.62 7.87 -11.45
N GLY A 151 -1.76 6.55 -11.27
CA GLY A 151 -1.18 5.56 -12.18
C GLY A 151 -2.09 5.17 -13.33
N LEU A 152 -3.36 5.55 -13.29
CA LEU A 152 -4.37 5.28 -14.30
C LEU A 152 -4.70 6.51 -15.15
N GLU A 153 -4.66 7.70 -14.53
CA GLU A 153 -4.94 8.97 -15.17
C GLU A 153 -3.88 10.01 -14.76
N PRO A 154 -3.41 10.87 -15.70
CA PRO A 154 -2.40 11.86 -15.40
C PRO A 154 -2.91 12.88 -14.38
N GLN A 155 -2.11 13.12 -13.33
CA GLN A 155 -2.35 14.18 -12.36
C GLN A 155 -1.32 15.31 -12.60
N PRO A 156 -1.76 16.50 -13.09
CA PRO A 156 -0.87 17.63 -13.25
C PRO A 156 -0.08 17.94 -11.99
N MET A 157 1.14 18.42 -12.11
CA MET A 157 2.08 18.74 -11.04
C MET A 157 2.67 17.52 -10.28
N MET A 158 2.28 16.28 -10.62
CA MET A 158 2.74 15.04 -9.98
C MET A 158 3.34 14.05 -11.01
N GLY A 159 3.88 14.50 -12.12
CA GLY A 159 4.22 13.65 -13.26
C GLY A 159 5.11 12.45 -12.96
N VAL A 160 6.23 12.62 -12.23
CA VAL A 160 7.12 11.49 -11.89
C VAL A 160 6.41 10.49 -10.95
N TYR A 161 5.59 10.98 -10.03
CA TYR A 161 4.77 10.13 -9.18
C TYR A 161 3.76 9.32 -10.01
N CYS A 162 3.09 9.94 -10.99
CA CYS A 162 2.18 9.24 -11.91
C CYS A 162 2.89 8.09 -12.63
N VAL A 163 4.07 8.35 -13.21
CA VAL A 163 4.90 7.32 -13.86
C VAL A 163 5.22 6.18 -12.89
N SER A 164 5.62 6.50 -11.66
CA SER A 164 5.94 5.48 -10.65
C SER A 164 4.72 4.62 -10.29
N LYS A 165 3.52 5.22 -10.21
CA LYS A 165 2.30 4.48 -9.87
C LYS A 165 1.76 3.65 -11.05
N ALA A 166 1.93 4.10 -12.29
CA ALA A 166 1.68 3.29 -13.48
C ALA A 166 2.62 2.07 -13.52
N ALA A 167 3.91 2.25 -13.20
CA ALA A 167 4.85 1.14 -13.09
C ALA A 167 4.45 0.12 -12.00
N VAL A 168 3.89 0.56 -10.87
CA VAL A 168 3.38 -0.34 -9.82
C VAL A 168 2.18 -1.15 -10.31
N LEU A 169 1.28 -0.55 -11.11
CA LEU A 169 0.15 -1.28 -11.68
C LEU A 169 0.62 -2.38 -12.62
N MET A 170 1.51 -2.07 -13.56
CA MET A 170 2.10 -3.07 -14.47
C MET A 170 2.88 -4.14 -13.70
N MET A 171 3.68 -3.76 -12.69
CA MET A 171 4.39 -4.72 -11.82
C MET A 171 3.41 -5.66 -11.11
N THR A 172 2.24 -5.19 -10.70
CA THR A 172 1.20 -6.02 -10.07
C THR A 172 0.73 -7.11 -11.03
N GLU A 173 0.45 -6.78 -12.29
CA GLU A 173 0.00 -7.72 -13.31
C GLU A 173 1.09 -8.76 -13.65
N VAL A 174 2.34 -8.31 -13.83
CA VAL A 174 3.48 -9.22 -14.09
C VAL A 174 3.67 -10.20 -12.95
N LEU A 175 3.75 -9.71 -11.70
CA LEU A 175 3.91 -10.58 -10.53
C LEU A 175 2.72 -11.52 -10.35
N ALA A 176 1.50 -11.07 -10.64
CA ALA A 176 0.31 -11.92 -10.57
C ALA A 176 0.38 -13.08 -11.55
N ALA A 177 0.79 -12.83 -12.79
CA ALA A 177 0.94 -13.86 -13.81
C ALA A 177 2.05 -14.87 -13.45
N GLU A 178 3.19 -14.39 -12.97
CA GLU A 178 4.35 -15.24 -12.66
C GLU A 178 4.18 -16.05 -11.37
N LEU A 179 3.45 -15.55 -10.36
CA LEU A 179 3.35 -16.15 -9.04
C LEU A 179 2.05 -16.94 -8.81
N ALA A 180 1.13 -16.97 -9.78
CA ALA A 180 -0.15 -17.67 -9.65
C ALA A 180 0.03 -19.17 -9.35
N ALA A 181 1.00 -19.82 -9.99
CA ALA A 181 1.31 -21.24 -9.77
C ALA A 181 1.84 -21.54 -8.36
N ASP A 182 2.41 -20.53 -7.68
CA ASP A 182 2.87 -20.61 -6.30
C ASP A 182 1.74 -20.34 -5.28
N ASN A 183 0.49 -20.21 -5.72
CA ASN A 183 -0.64 -19.79 -4.88
C ASN A 183 -0.41 -18.42 -4.21
N ILE A 184 0.29 -17.51 -4.89
CA ILE A 184 0.50 -16.13 -4.43
C ILE A 184 -0.34 -15.21 -5.30
N GLN A 185 -1.33 -14.52 -4.69
CA GLN A 185 -2.15 -13.54 -5.37
C GLN A 185 -1.55 -12.15 -5.19
N VAL A 186 -1.44 -11.41 -6.29
CA VAL A 186 -0.88 -10.05 -6.29
C VAL A 186 -1.91 -9.10 -6.88
N ASN A 187 -2.33 -8.10 -6.10
CA ASN A 187 -3.34 -7.13 -6.51
C ASN A 187 -2.94 -5.71 -6.11
N ALA A 188 -3.56 -4.72 -6.73
CA ALA A 188 -3.36 -3.32 -6.43
C ALA A 188 -4.63 -2.65 -5.88
N ILE A 189 -4.43 -1.72 -4.94
CA ILE A 189 -5.42 -0.72 -4.56
C ILE A 189 -4.98 0.59 -5.21
N ALA A 190 -5.88 1.28 -5.90
CA ALA A 190 -5.66 2.58 -6.50
C ALA A 190 -6.54 3.65 -5.80
N PRO A 191 -6.07 4.24 -4.69
CA PRO A 191 -6.81 5.29 -4.00
C PRO A 191 -6.87 6.57 -4.83
N GLY A 192 -8.00 7.29 -4.71
CA GLY A 192 -8.12 8.70 -5.07
C GLY A 192 -7.54 9.62 -4.00
N PHE A 193 -8.23 10.73 -3.70
CA PHE A 193 -7.80 11.68 -2.68
C PHE A 193 -8.14 11.18 -1.28
N VAL A 194 -7.11 10.74 -0.54
CA VAL A 194 -7.21 10.30 0.85
C VAL A 194 -6.54 11.34 1.76
N LYS A 195 -7.20 11.76 2.83
CA LYS A 195 -6.71 12.78 3.77
C LYS A 195 -5.63 12.18 4.68
N THR A 196 -4.37 12.41 4.32
CA THR A 196 -3.19 11.93 5.03
C THR A 196 -2.12 13.02 5.12
N LYS A 197 -1.08 12.80 5.91
CA LYS A 197 0.08 13.70 5.91
C LYS A 197 0.82 13.69 4.55
N PHE A 198 0.78 12.60 3.80
CA PHE A 198 1.37 12.51 2.47
C PHE A 198 0.67 13.44 1.47
N SER A 199 -0.65 13.52 1.51
CA SER A 199 -1.47 14.36 0.63
C SER A 199 -1.69 15.79 1.16
N GLN A 200 -0.97 16.20 2.23
CA GLN A 200 -1.22 17.48 2.93
C GLN A 200 -1.18 18.69 2.00
N VAL A 201 -0.30 18.71 1.01
CA VAL A 201 -0.22 19.79 0.01
C VAL A 201 -1.55 19.99 -0.76
N LEU A 202 -2.35 18.94 -0.90
CA LEU A 202 -3.61 18.95 -1.64
C LEU A 202 -4.79 19.51 -0.84
N TRP A 203 -4.70 19.60 0.49
CA TRP A 203 -5.81 20.04 1.36
C TRP A 203 -5.41 21.09 2.39
N SER A 204 -4.15 21.53 2.41
CA SER A 204 -3.68 22.60 3.30
C SER A 204 -4.10 23.99 2.84
N THR A 205 -4.50 24.16 1.59
CA THR A 205 -4.98 25.42 1.01
C THR A 205 -6.41 25.24 0.54
N GLU A 206 -7.33 26.10 1.02
CA GLU A 206 -8.77 26.02 0.73
C GLU A 206 -9.07 25.99 -0.78
N ALA A 207 -8.45 26.88 -1.55
CA ALA A 207 -8.64 26.93 -3.01
C ALA A 207 -8.21 25.64 -3.74
N ILE A 208 -7.16 24.96 -3.28
CA ILE A 208 -6.73 23.68 -3.85
C ILE A 208 -7.70 22.59 -3.42
N HIS A 209 -8.06 22.55 -2.15
CA HIS A 209 -9.00 21.59 -1.57
C HIS A 209 -10.35 21.64 -2.31
N ASP A 210 -10.96 22.81 -2.43
CA ASP A 210 -12.27 22.97 -3.06
C ASP A 210 -12.26 22.53 -4.52
N ARG A 211 -11.21 22.89 -5.26
CA ARG A 211 -11.06 22.46 -6.64
C ARG A 211 -10.95 20.92 -6.77
N LEU A 212 -10.23 20.27 -5.87
CA LEU A 212 -10.10 18.81 -5.84
C LEU A 212 -11.42 18.13 -5.45
N ILE A 213 -12.12 18.67 -4.45
CA ILE A 213 -13.41 18.14 -3.99
C ILE A 213 -14.46 18.21 -5.11
N HIS A 214 -14.52 19.30 -5.88
CA HIS A 214 -15.44 19.41 -7.01
C HIS A 214 -15.16 18.39 -8.14
N ALA A 215 -13.91 17.90 -8.25
CA ALA A 215 -13.56 16.86 -9.22
C ALA A 215 -13.97 15.44 -8.77
N VAL A 216 -14.38 15.27 -7.49
CA VAL A 216 -14.81 13.99 -6.94
C VAL A 216 -16.33 13.96 -6.82
N PRO A 217 -17.07 13.04 -7.47
CA PRO A 217 -18.53 12.96 -7.37
C PRO A 217 -19.07 12.86 -5.94
N GLN A 218 -18.36 12.17 -5.04
CA GLN A 218 -18.72 12.12 -3.61
C GLN A 218 -18.42 13.42 -2.85
N GLN A 219 -17.82 14.43 -3.48
CA GLN A 219 -17.55 15.78 -2.95
C GLN A 219 -16.80 15.78 -1.59
N ARG A 220 -15.89 14.86 -1.40
CA ARG A 220 -15.03 14.76 -0.22
C ARG A 220 -13.76 13.97 -0.48
N MET A 221 -12.78 14.16 0.37
CA MET A 221 -11.66 13.24 0.48
C MET A 221 -12.07 12.00 1.28
N ALA A 222 -11.48 10.86 0.97
CA ALA A 222 -11.63 9.66 1.80
C ALA A 222 -10.79 9.79 3.09
N ALA A 223 -11.24 9.11 4.15
CA ALA A 223 -10.41 8.80 5.31
C ALA A 223 -9.54 7.56 5.02
N PRO A 224 -8.37 7.40 5.68
CA PRO A 224 -7.52 6.21 5.51
C PRO A 224 -8.25 4.89 5.77
N GLU A 225 -9.18 4.88 6.70
CA GLU A 225 -9.99 3.73 7.12
C GLU A 225 -10.89 3.20 5.99
N GLU A 226 -11.23 4.03 5.01
CA GLU A 226 -12.05 3.63 3.86
C GLU A 226 -11.28 2.71 2.88
N MET A 227 -9.94 2.60 3.04
CA MET A 227 -9.12 1.65 2.29
C MET A 227 -9.07 0.26 2.94
N THR A 228 -9.51 0.12 4.18
CA THR A 228 -9.30 -1.11 4.96
C THR A 228 -10.17 -2.27 4.50
N GLY A 229 -11.40 -2.02 4.06
CA GLY A 229 -12.31 -3.05 3.60
C GLY A 229 -11.78 -3.82 2.38
N ILE A 230 -11.29 -3.11 1.37
CA ILE A 230 -10.68 -3.74 0.19
C ILE A 230 -9.33 -4.39 0.55
N ALA A 231 -8.53 -3.76 1.41
CA ALA A 231 -7.28 -4.35 1.86
C ALA A 231 -7.50 -5.67 2.61
N LEU A 232 -8.51 -5.75 3.47
CA LEU A 232 -8.90 -6.97 4.17
C LEU A 232 -9.40 -8.05 3.19
N TYR A 233 -10.24 -7.69 2.21
CA TYR A 233 -10.65 -8.59 1.14
C TYR A 233 -9.42 -9.20 0.45
N LEU A 234 -8.48 -8.37 0.00
CA LEU A 234 -7.30 -8.81 -0.74
C LEU A 234 -6.32 -9.65 0.09
N ALA A 235 -6.28 -9.46 1.40
CA ALA A 235 -5.44 -10.22 2.32
C ALA A 235 -6.02 -11.59 2.71
N SER A 236 -7.33 -11.78 2.54
CA SER A 236 -8.09 -12.89 3.10
C SER A 236 -8.37 -14.01 2.09
N ALA A 237 -8.98 -15.10 2.56
CA ALA A 237 -9.45 -16.20 1.72
C ALA A 237 -10.56 -15.79 0.75
N ALA A 238 -11.27 -14.68 1.02
CA ALA A 238 -12.33 -14.14 0.15
C ALA A 238 -11.81 -13.78 -1.26
N SER A 239 -10.51 -13.46 -1.38
CA SER A 239 -9.85 -13.12 -2.65
C SER A 239 -9.06 -14.28 -3.26
N SER A 240 -9.36 -15.54 -2.94
CA SER A 240 -8.57 -16.70 -3.40
C SER A 240 -8.49 -16.86 -4.91
N TYR A 241 -9.46 -16.31 -5.67
CA TYR A 241 -9.48 -16.32 -7.14
C TYR A 241 -9.28 -14.92 -7.75
N THR A 242 -8.72 -13.98 -6.96
CA THR A 242 -8.47 -12.59 -7.40
C THR A 242 -6.97 -12.35 -7.45
N THR A 243 -6.41 -12.19 -8.66
CA THR A 243 -5.00 -11.85 -8.89
C THR A 243 -4.86 -10.98 -10.14
N GLY A 244 -3.91 -10.07 -10.17
CA GLY A 244 -3.66 -9.12 -11.26
C GLY A 244 -4.67 -7.96 -11.33
N ALA A 245 -5.57 -7.84 -10.36
CA ALA A 245 -6.63 -6.84 -10.38
C ALA A 245 -6.18 -5.51 -9.73
N THR A 246 -6.69 -4.41 -10.28
CA THR A 246 -6.58 -3.07 -9.69
C THR A 246 -7.93 -2.62 -9.19
N PHE A 247 -8.04 -2.33 -7.91
CA PHE A 247 -9.26 -1.86 -7.26
C PHE A 247 -9.18 -0.34 -7.04
N VAL A 248 -10.00 0.39 -7.76
CA VAL A 248 -10.10 1.86 -7.66
C VAL A 248 -11.04 2.22 -6.51
N ILE A 249 -10.54 3.05 -5.58
CA ILE A 249 -11.29 3.56 -4.43
C ILE A 249 -11.12 5.08 -4.40
N ASP A 250 -11.95 5.81 -5.15
CA ASP A 250 -11.71 7.21 -5.51
C ASP A 250 -12.93 8.14 -5.39
N GLY A 251 -14.04 7.65 -4.83
CA GLY A 251 -15.28 8.44 -4.73
C GLY A 251 -15.92 8.79 -6.08
N GLY A 252 -15.55 8.06 -7.14
CA GLY A 252 -16.04 8.26 -8.51
C GLY A 252 -15.18 9.22 -9.35
N GLN A 253 -13.99 9.62 -8.87
CA GLN A 253 -13.10 10.56 -9.58
C GLN A 253 -12.85 10.14 -11.03
N LEU A 254 -12.44 8.88 -11.28
CA LEU A 254 -12.17 8.39 -12.64
C LEU A 254 -13.45 8.17 -13.47
N ALA A 255 -14.57 7.84 -12.81
CA ALA A 255 -15.84 7.61 -13.49
C ALA A 255 -16.53 8.91 -13.97
N ALA A 256 -16.18 10.05 -13.37
CA ALA A 256 -16.80 11.34 -13.70
C ALA A 256 -16.48 11.83 -15.12
N GLY A 257 -15.42 11.31 -15.74
CA GLY A 257 -15.00 11.70 -17.08
C GLY A 257 -14.54 13.16 -17.19
N LEU A 258 -14.48 13.68 -18.41
CA LEU A 258 -14.26 15.10 -18.66
C LEU A 258 -15.43 15.91 -18.06
N HIS A 259 -15.16 16.67 -17.01
CA HIS A 259 -16.09 17.72 -16.57
C HIS A 259 -16.17 18.76 -17.68
N VAL A 260 -17.24 18.71 -18.47
CA VAL A 260 -17.65 19.80 -19.33
C VAL A 260 -18.28 20.82 -18.40
N GLY A 261 -17.45 21.68 -17.82
CA GLY A 261 -17.88 22.84 -17.04
C GLY A 261 -18.10 24.04 -17.92
#